data_42f7cc3110a4f6e87c99b1c7fbbee2e7
#
_entry.id   42f7cc3110a4f6e87c99b1c7fbbee2e7
#
_cell.length_a   1.000
_cell.length_b   1.000
_cell.length_c   1.000
_cell.angle_alpha   90.00
_cell.angle_beta   90.00
_cell.angle_gamma   90.00
#
_symmetry.space_group_name_H-M   'P 1'
#
loop_
_entity.id
_entity.type
_entity.pdbx_description
1 polymer ?
#
loop_
_entity_poly.entity_id
_entity_poly.type
_entity_poly.pdbx_seq_one_letter_code
_entity_poly.pdbx_strand_id
1 'polypeptide(L)'
;MKFNKKIKNLLIVLLSTLALSACSTAKKSSVGSGDVYTGTATIQYLASGVKDRVFFATNSSQLTTASRDTLRKQASWMRKNKKLNVVLEGHADERGTREYNLALGEKRANAARDYLLTYGISGKRISVISYGKEKPVNSASTPLAWSQNRRAVTIKAK
;
A
#
# COMPACT_ATOMS: atom_id res chain seq x y z
N MET A 1 -7.99 44.90 49.42
CA MET A 1 -8.89 45.21 48.31
C MET A 1 -9.68 43.93 47.94
N LYS A 2 -10.98 43.91 48.22
CA LYS A 2 -11.84 42.72 47.95
C LYS A 2 -12.30 42.80 46.48
N PHE A 3 -11.72 41.97 45.61
CA PHE A 3 -12.15 41.87 44.21
C PHE A 3 -13.55 41.24 44.16
N ASN A 4 -14.45 41.92 43.48
CA ASN A 4 -15.88 41.61 43.38
C ASN A 4 -16.07 40.25 42.64
N LYS A 5 -16.86 39.35 43.24
CA LYS A 5 -17.12 37.96 42.76
C LYS A 5 -17.54 37.89 41.27
N LYS A 6 -18.20 38.94 40.78
CA LYS A 6 -18.65 39.07 39.36
C LYS A 6 -17.47 39.22 38.37
N ILE A 7 -16.34 39.84 38.78
CA ILE A 7 -15.16 40.06 37.93
C ILE A 7 -14.35 38.75 37.80
N LYS A 8 -14.33 37.92 38.86
CA LYS A 8 -13.67 36.60 38.80
C LYS A 8 -14.38 35.64 37.85
N ASN A 9 -15.71 35.65 37.81
CA ASN A 9 -16.47 34.80 36.90
C ASN A 9 -16.34 35.28 35.43
N LEU A 10 -16.21 36.57 35.16
CA LEU A 10 -16.00 37.10 33.82
C LEU A 10 -14.61 36.74 33.27
N LEU A 11 -13.58 36.73 34.11
CA LEU A 11 -12.22 36.31 33.72
C LEU A 11 -12.11 34.81 33.42
N ILE A 12 -12.88 33.97 34.12
CA ILE A 12 -12.89 32.51 33.88
C ILE A 12 -13.61 32.20 32.58
N VAL A 13 -14.65 32.94 32.21
CA VAL A 13 -15.38 32.74 30.95
C VAL A 13 -14.55 33.22 29.74
N LEU A 14 -13.72 34.25 29.89
CA LEU A 14 -12.87 34.75 28.81
C LEU A 14 -11.64 33.86 28.53
N LEU A 15 -11.24 33.00 29.48
CA LEU A 15 -10.11 32.08 29.30
C LEU A 15 -10.47 30.72 28.74
N SER A 16 -11.79 30.41 28.58
CA SER A 16 -12.29 29.13 28.07
C SER A 16 -12.59 29.09 26.57
N THR A 17 -12.40 30.18 25.84
CA THR A 17 -12.72 30.26 24.40
C THR A 17 -11.50 30.21 23.46
N LEU A 18 -10.30 29.91 23.97
CA LEU A 18 -9.10 29.90 23.17
C LEU A 18 -8.42 28.52 23.17
N ALA A 19 -9.08 27.50 22.67
CA ALA A 19 -8.43 26.23 22.27
C ALA A 19 -9.34 25.35 21.44
N LEU A 20 -9.81 25.79 20.28
CA LEU A 20 -10.19 24.88 19.20
C LEU A 20 -9.52 25.36 17.91
N SER A 21 -8.19 25.34 17.92
CA SER A 21 -7.42 25.21 16.69
C SER A 21 -7.57 23.75 16.25
N ALA A 22 -8.58 23.47 15.44
CA ALA A 22 -8.70 22.21 14.73
C ALA A 22 -7.52 22.12 13.76
N CYS A 23 -6.42 21.49 14.20
CA CYS A 23 -5.44 20.91 13.29
C CYS A 23 -6.18 19.86 12.45
N SER A 24 -6.68 20.26 11.32
CA SER A 24 -7.00 19.36 10.23
C SER A 24 -5.67 18.74 9.80
N THR A 25 -5.31 17.61 10.40
CA THR A 25 -4.23 16.76 9.92
C THR A 25 -4.66 16.21 8.56
N ALA A 26 -4.32 16.96 7.50
CA ALA A 26 -4.24 16.38 6.18
C ALA A 26 -3.40 15.10 6.32
N LYS A 27 -4.01 13.93 6.07
CA LYS A 27 -3.28 12.65 6.02
C LYS A 27 -2.21 12.79 4.93
N LYS A 28 -1.02 13.18 5.33
CA LYS A 28 0.17 13.20 4.49
C LYS A 28 0.35 11.74 4.05
N SER A 29 0.04 11.42 2.82
CA SER A 29 0.36 10.13 2.22
C SER A 29 1.89 10.03 2.21
N SER A 30 2.44 9.36 3.23
CA SER A 30 3.88 9.21 3.38
C SER A 30 4.37 8.23 2.33
N VAL A 31 5.18 8.73 1.41
CA VAL A 31 6.11 7.89 0.67
C VAL A 31 7.15 7.45 1.69
N GLY A 32 7.20 6.15 1.97
CA GLY A 32 8.11 5.60 2.99
C GLY A 32 9.58 5.80 2.63
N SER A 33 10.45 5.61 3.60
CA SER A 33 11.90 5.61 3.40
C SER A 33 12.24 4.65 2.25
N GLY A 34 12.90 5.15 1.20
CA GLY A 34 13.21 4.36 0.01
C GLY A 34 12.16 4.39 -1.09
N ASP A 35 11.30 5.43 -1.15
CA ASP A 35 10.40 5.66 -2.28
C ASP A 35 9.27 4.58 -2.43
N VAL A 36 8.99 3.80 -1.38
CA VAL A 36 7.93 2.79 -1.37
C VAL A 36 6.61 3.39 -0.87
N TYR A 37 5.53 3.14 -1.60
CA TYR A 37 4.20 3.58 -1.20
C TYR A 37 3.74 2.90 0.11
N THR A 38 3.36 3.68 1.09
CA THR A 38 2.89 3.21 2.40
C THR A 38 1.42 3.57 2.70
N GLY A 39 0.77 4.31 1.79
CA GLY A 39 -0.64 4.69 1.91
C GLY A 39 -1.60 3.51 1.63
N THR A 40 -2.89 3.78 1.72
CA THR A 40 -3.95 2.78 1.55
C THR A 40 -4.91 3.08 0.38
N ALA A 41 -4.78 4.22 -0.28
CA ALA A 41 -5.76 4.71 -1.25
C ALA A 41 -6.05 3.74 -2.41
N THR A 42 -5.06 2.93 -2.84
CA THR A 42 -5.21 2.01 -3.97
C THR A 42 -5.37 0.55 -3.54
N ILE A 43 -5.35 0.26 -2.22
CA ILE A 43 -5.39 -1.10 -1.70
C ILE A 43 -6.82 -1.64 -1.76
N GLN A 44 -6.95 -2.87 -2.30
CA GLN A 44 -8.13 -3.70 -2.18
C GLN A 44 -7.84 -4.89 -1.25
N TYR A 45 -8.86 -5.68 -0.95
CA TYR A 45 -8.73 -6.79 -0.03
C TYR A 45 -9.20 -8.10 -0.66
N LEU A 46 -8.39 -9.15 -0.54
CA LEU A 46 -8.74 -10.51 -0.90
C LEU A 46 -9.78 -11.10 0.07
N ALA A 47 -9.65 -10.71 1.33
CA ALA A 47 -10.55 -11.05 2.43
C ALA A 47 -10.36 -10.01 3.55
N SER A 48 -11.18 -10.04 4.60
CA SER A 48 -11.04 -9.13 5.75
C SER A 48 -9.61 -9.13 6.29
N GLY A 49 -8.97 -7.95 6.31
CA GLY A 49 -7.60 -7.75 6.79
C GLY A 49 -6.48 -8.30 5.88
N VAL A 50 -6.80 -8.88 4.71
CA VAL A 50 -5.84 -9.41 3.75
C VAL A 50 -5.74 -8.50 2.53
N LYS A 51 -4.76 -7.60 2.54
CA LYS A 51 -4.48 -6.69 1.41
C LYS A 51 -4.11 -7.48 0.15
N ASP A 52 -4.57 -7.00 -1.00
CA ASP A 52 -4.34 -7.66 -2.30
C ASP A 52 -2.98 -7.36 -2.93
N ARG A 53 -2.28 -6.31 -2.49
CA ARG A 53 -1.07 -5.82 -3.18
C ARG A 53 0.07 -5.47 -2.26
N VAL A 54 1.27 -5.47 -2.84
CA VAL A 54 2.52 -5.02 -2.24
C VAL A 54 3.19 -4.01 -3.15
N PHE A 55 4.01 -3.11 -2.57
CA PHE A 55 4.66 -2.01 -3.27
C PHE A 55 6.17 -2.14 -3.25
N PHE A 56 6.82 -1.52 -4.26
CA PHE A 56 8.25 -1.59 -4.49
C PHE A 56 8.87 -0.19 -4.64
N ALA A 57 10.16 -0.11 -4.35
CA ALA A 57 10.95 1.07 -4.64
C ALA A 57 11.18 1.24 -6.16
N THR A 58 11.63 2.43 -6.54
CA THR A 58 12.04 2.72 -7.92
C THR A 58 13.09 1.70 -8.36
N ASN A 59 12.94 1.20 -9.58
CA ASN A 59 13.88 0.25 -10.22
C ASN A 59 14.21 -1.00 -9.37
N SER A 60 13.30 -1.41 -8.49
CA SER A 60 13.50 -2.54 -7.58
C SER A 60 12.36 -3.54 -7.62
N SER A 61 12.69 -4.81 -7.42
CA SER A 61 11.78 -5.93 -7.15
C SER A 61 11.97 -6.52 -5.75
N GLN A 62 12.76 -5.86 -4.89
CA GLN A 62 12.98 -6.30 -3.51
C GLN A 62 11.75 -6.07 -2.64
N LEU A 63 11.37 -7.09 -1.87
CA LEU A 63 10.27 -7.03 -0.92
C LEU A 63 10.72 -6.31 0.35
N THR A 64 9.99 -5.27 0.74
CA THR A 64 10.15 -4.61 2.04
C THR A 64 9.57 -5.47 3.17
N THR A 65 9.87 -5.13 4.42
CA THR A 65 9.25 -5.77 5.60
C THR A 65 7.72 -5.70 5.53
N ALA A 66 7.15 -4.53 5.22
CA ALA A 66 5.70 -4.35 5.06
C ALA A 66 5.11 -5.21 3.94
N SER A 67 5.83 -5.37 2.81
CA SER A 67 5.44 -6.26 1.71
C SER A 67 5.44 -7.72 2.16
N ARG A 68 6.47 -8.15 2.88
CA ARG A 68 6.55 -9.52 3.42
C ARG A 68 5.43 -9.80 4.43
N ASP A 69 5.08 -8.84 5.29
CA ASP A 69 3.95 -8.97 6.24
C ASP A 69 2.62 -9.16 5.51
N THR A 70 2.40 -8.39 4.43
CA THR A 70 1.22 -8.55 3.59
C THR A 70 1.17 -9.93 2.95
N LEU A 71 2.28 -10.38 2.35
CA LEU A 71 2.36 -11.70 1.71
C LEU A 71 2.21 -12.86 2.72
N ARG A 72 2.70 -12.73 3.96
CA ARG A 72 2.43 -13.71 5.03
C ARG A 72 0.94 -13.86 5.32
N LYS A 73 0.21 -12.74 5.37
CA LYS A 73 -1.26 -12.76 5.53
C LYS A 73 -1.94 -13.41 4.34
N GLN A 74 -1.49 -13.10 3.12
CA GLN A 74 -1.99 -13.76 1.90
C GLN A 74 -1.70 -15.27 1.91
N ALA A 75 -0.50 -15.70 2.28
CA ALA A 75 -0.15 -17.11 2.40
C ALA A 75 -1.04 -17.84 3.43
N SER A 76 -1.28 -17.23 4.60
CA SER A 76 -2.19 -17.77 5.61
C SER A 76 -3.61 -17.92 5.08
N TRP A 77 -4.10 -16.92 4.37
CA TRP A 77 -5.41 -16.94 3.72
C TRP A 77 -5.49 -18.03 2.63
N MET A 78 -4.47 -18.16 1.77
CA MET A 78 -4.40 -19.20 0.74
C MET A 78 -4.34 -20.61 1.31
N ARG A 79 -3.68 -20.84 2.47
CA ARG A 79 -3.66 -22.14 3.14
C ARG A 79 -5.04 -22.54 3.65
N LYS A 80 -5.84 -21.59 4.13
CA LYS A 80 -7.23 -21.82 4.54
C LYS A 80 -8.16 -22.08 3.34
N ASN A 81 -7.82 -21.53 2.17
CA ASN A 81 -8.61 -21.63 0.94
C ASN A 81 -7.91 -22.50 -0.10
N LYS A 82 -7.75 -23.79 0.17
CA LYS A 82 -6.90 -24.74 -0.59
C LYS A 82 -7.28 -24.86 -2.07
N LYS A 83 -8.55 -24.69 -2.42
CA LYS A 83 -9.07 -24.83 -3.80
C LYS A 83 -8.85 -23.55 -4.64
N LEU A 84 -8.46 -22.45 -4.02
CA LEU A 84 -8.36 -21.16 -4.69
C LEU A 84 -7.00 -21.00 -5.35
N ASN A 85 -7.00 -20.63 -6.62
CA ASN A 85 -5.82 -20.23 -7.38
C ASN A 85 -5.75 -18.70 -7.45
N VAL A 86 -4.55 -18.17 -7.67
CA VAL A 86 -4.32 -16.73 -7.80
C VAL A 86 -3.46 -16.42 -9.02
N VAL A 87 -3.62 -15.20 -9.51
CA VAL A 87 -2.72 -14.58 -10.47
C VAL A 87 -1.98 -13.45 -9.76
N LEU A 88 -0.67 -13.41 -9.90
CA LEU A 88 0.18 -12.31 -9.46
C LEU A 88 0.46 -11.40 -10.65
N GLU A 89 -0.09 -10.19 -10.61
CA GLU A 89 0.11 -9.18 -11.63
C GLU A 89 1.23 -8.23 -11.23
N GLY A 90 2.25 -8.11 -12.08
CA GLY A 90 3.38 -7.19 -11.87
C GLY A 90 3.21 -5.90 -12.66
N HIS A 91 3.48 -4.77 -11.99
CA HIS A 91 3.33 -3.44 -12.55
C HIS A 91 4.54 -2.55 -12.29
N ALA A 92 4.75 -1.58 -13.17
CA ALA A 92 5.77 -0.56 -13.07
C ALA A 92 5.15 0.85 -13.18
N ASP A 93 5.93 1.88 -12.84
CA ASP A 93 5.57 3.25 -13.16
C ASP A 93 5.84 3.56 -14.65
N GLU A 94 5.42 4.75 -15.11
CA GLU A 94 5.48 5.13 -16.52
C GLU A 94 6.89 5.34 -17.09
N ARG A 95 7.89 5.53 -16.23
CA ARG A 95 9.26 5.89 -16.62
C ARG A 95 10.00 4.70 -17.22
N GLY A 96 10.79 4.95 -18.27
CA GLY A 96 11.55 3.93 -18.98
C GLY A 96 10.80 3.28 -20.16
N THR A 97 11.47 2.35 -20.85
CA THR A 97 10.91 1.68 -22.04
C THR A 97 9.82 0.68 -21.65
N ARG A 98 9.02 0.30 -22.62
CA ARG A 98 7.95 -0.68 -22.44
C ARG A 98 8.51 -2.05 -22.06
N GLU A 99 9.54 -2.49 -22.79
CA GLU A 99 10.20 -3.78 -22.62
C GLU A 99 10.84 -3.90 -21.24
N TYR A 100 11.57 -2.85 -20.82
CA TYR A 100 12.18 -2.78 -19.51
C TYR A 100 11.13 -2.91 -18.39
N ASN A 101 10.03 -2.15 -18.48
CA ASN A 101 8.97 -2.16 -17.48
C ASN A 101 8.20 -3.48 -17.45
N LEU A 102 8.04 -4.15 -18.60
CA LEU A 102 7.45 -5.47 -18.67
C LEU A 102 8.31 -6.48 -17.88
N ALA A 103 9.62 -6.49 -18.13
CA ALA A 103 10.57 -7.34 -17.39
C ALA A 103 10.62 -6.99 -15.89
N LEU A 104 10.58 -5.71 -15.52
CA LEU A 104 10.58 -5.29 -14.12
C LEU A 104 9.28 -5.71 -13.40
N GLY A 105 8.14 -5.56 -14.07
CA GLY A 105 6.85 -6.05 -13.56
C GLY A 105 6.88 -7.56 -13.30
N GLU A 106 7.42 -8.32 -14.24
CA GLU A 106 7.57 -9.78 -14.09
C GLU A 106 8.46 -10.13 -12.89
N LYS A 107 9.62 -9.47 -12.72
CA LYS A 107 10.50 -9.66 -11.55
C LYS A 107 9.76 -9.38 -10.24
N ARG A 108 8.92 -8.35 -10.18
CA ARG A 108 8.10 -8.00 -9.00
C ARG A 108 7.08 -9.08 -8.67
N ALA A 109 6.35 -9.55 -9.67
CA ALA A 109 5.38 -10.62 -9.50
C ALA A 109 6.07 -11.94 -9.08
N ASN A 110 7.21 -12.28 -9.68
CA ASN A 110 7.99 -13.45 -9.28
C ASN A 110 8.54 -13.32 -7.85
N ALA A 111 9.01 -12.15 -7.41
CA ALA A 111 9.44 -11.93 -6.03
C ALA A 111 8.31 -12.21 -5.02
N ALA A 112 7.08 -11.79 -5.33
CA ALA A 112 5.91 -12.10 -4.51
C ALA A 112 5.57 -13.60 -4.55
N ARG A 113 5.62 -14.24 -5.72
CA ARG A 113 5.41 -15.68 -5.90
C ARG A 113 6.41 -16.50 -5.08
N ASP A 114 7.69 -16.22 -5.24
CA ASP A 114 8.75 -16.96 -4.56
C ASP A 114 8.59 -16.86 -3.05
N TYR A 115 8.22 -15.69 -2.54
CA TYR A 115 7.92 -15.53 -1.12
C TYR A 115 6.72 -16.36 -0.67
N LEU A 116 5.64 -16.45 -1.45
CA LEU A 116 4.50 -17.32 -1.13
C LEU A 116 4.87 -18.80 -1.16
N LEU A 117 5.77 -19.22 -2.05
CA LEU A 117 6.30 -20.60 -2.10
C LEU A 117 7.03 -20.97 -0.81
N THR A 118 7.83 -20.04 -0.22
CA THR A 118 8.51 -20.29 1.08
C THR A 118 7.53 -20.53 2.24
N TYR A 119 6.28 -20.08 2.10
CA TYR A 119 5.19 -20.32 3.06
C TYR A 119 4.32 -21.53 2.71
N GLY A 120 4.81 -22.42 1.83
CA GLY A 120 4.17 -23.70 1.50
C GLY A 120 2.98 -23.58 0.56
N ILE A 121 2.84 -22.47 -0.17
CA ILE A 121 1.83 -22.38 -1.24
C ILE A 121 2.38 -23.08 -2.48
N SER A 122 1.63 -24.05 -3.03
CA SER A 122 2.03 -24.76 -4.25
C SER A 122 2.14 -23.82 -5.45
N GLY A 123 3.23 -23.91 -6.19
CA GLY A 123 3.45 -23.13 -7.43
C GLY A 123 2.37 -23.36 -8.50
N LYS A 124 1.74 -24.54 -8.50
CA LYS A 124 0.61 -24.85 -9.40
C LYS A 124 -0.62 -23.97 -9.17
N ARG A 125 -0.70 -23.32 -8.01
CA ARG A 125 -1.80 -22.42 -7.62
C ARG A 125 -1.54 -20.96 -7.93
N ILE A 126 -0.35 -20.64 -8.45
CA ILE A 126 0.09 -19.26 -8.66
C ILE A 126 0.53 -19.08 -10.11
N SER A 127 -0.21 -18.29 -10.86
CA SER A 127 0.19 -17.80 -12.17
C SER A 127 0.81 -16.40 -12.05
N VAL A 128 1.74 -16.06 -12.93
CA VAL A 128 2.39 -14.74 -12.98
C VAL A 128 2.11 -14.10 -14.32
N ILE A 129 1.79 -12.82 -14.30
CA ILE A 129 1.66 -11.99 -15.49
C ILE A 129 2.26 -10.61 -15.22
N SER A 130 2.92 -10.02 -16.21
CA SER A 130 3.36 -8.63 -16.14
C SER A 130 2.56 -7.76 -17.10
N TYR A 131 2.12 -6.63 -16.60
CA TYR A 131 1.56 -5.55 -17.41
C TYR A 131 2.55 -4.39 -17.59
N GLY A 132 3.75 -4.48 -16.98
CA GLY A 132 4.71 -3.39 -17.04
C GLY A 132 4.04 -2.08 -16.64
N LYS A 133 4.12 -1.07 -17.49
CA LYS A 133 3.51 0.26 -17.28
C LYS A 133 2.13 0.42 -17.93
N GLU A 134 1.59 -0.62 -18.60
CA GLU A 134 0.38 -0.51 -19.43
C GLU A 134 -0.93 -0.43 -18.63
N LYS A 135 -0.92 -0.82 -17.36
CA LYS A 135 -2.10 -0.75 -16.48
C LYS A 135 -1.82 0.06 -15.20
N PRO A 136 -1.67 1.38 -15.30
CA PRO A 136 -1.48 2.22 -14.12
C PRO A 136 -2.74 2.22 -13.26
N VAL A 137 -2.58 2.22 -11.92
CA VAL A 137 -3.67 2.47 -10.96
C VAL A 137 -3.89 3.97 -10.74
N ASN A 138 -2.87 4.76 -11.04
CA ASN A 138 -2.93 6.22 -11.06
C ASN A 138 -2.16 6.72 -12.28
N SER A 139 -2.85 7.42 -13.17
CA SER A 139 -2.31 7.92 -14.44
C SER A 139 -1.59 9.27 -14.35
N ALA A 140 -1.54 9.88 -13.17
CA ALA A 140 -0.84 11.15 -12.98
C ALA A 140 0.68 10.97 -13.06
N SER A 141 1.38 11.91 -13.68
CA SER A 141 2.85 11.94 -13.76
C SER A 141 3.45 12.62 -12.52
N THR A 142 3.25 11.99 -11.35
CA THR A 142 3.73 12.51 -10.06
C THR A 142 4.45 11.42 -9.27
N PRO A 143 5.37 11.80 -8.34
CA PRO A 143 6.05 10.83 -7.47
C PRO A 143 5.09 9.94 -6.68
N LEU A 144 3.94 10.48 -6.25
CA LEU A 144 2.90 9.70 -5.56
C LEU A 144 2.29 8.66 -6.50
N ALA A 145 1.89 9.05 -7.70
CA ALA A 145 1.31 8.13 -8.69
C ALA A 145 2.32 7.04 -9.07
N TRP A 146 3.57 7.39 -9.31
CA TRP A 146 4.63 6.42 -9.60
C TRP A 146 4.80 5.39 -8.48
N SER A 147 4.80 5.84 -7.21
CA SER A 147 4.91 4.92 -6.08
C SER A 147 3.71 3.98 -5.95
N GLN A 148 2.50 4.41 -6.30
CA GLN A 148 1.30 3.59 -6.36
C GLN A 148 1.32 2.57 -7.51
N ASN A 149 1.95 2.95 -8.63
CA ASN A 149 2.05 2.08 -9.80
C ASN A 149 3.10 0.98 -9.64
N ARG A 150 4.16 1.20 -8.87
CA ARG A 150 5.20 0.20 -8.57
C ARG A 150 4.68 -0.87 -7.60
N ARG A 151 3.94 -1.85 -8.10
CA ARG A 151 3.24 -2.83 -7.28
C ARG A 151 3.21 -4.24 -7.88
N ALA A 152 2.94 -5.23 -7.04
CA ALA A 152 2.43 -6.53 -7.45
C ALA A 152 1.07 -6.76 -6.81
N VAL A 153 0.11 -7.24 -7.58
CA VAL A 153 -1.29 -7.45 -7.16
C VAL A 153 -1.63 -8.93 -7.21
N THR A 154 -2.22 -9.43 -6.15
CA THR A 154 -2.76 -10.80 -6.08
C THR A 154 -4.25 -10.77 -6.44
N ILE A 155 -4.63 -11.50 -7.46
CA ILE A 155 -6.02 -11.62 -7.93
C ILE A 155 -6.47 -13.07 -7.81
N LYS A 156 -7.71 -13.29 -7.38
CA LYS A 156 -8.32 -14.63 -7.42
C LYS A 156 -8.48 -15.05 -8.88
N ALA A 157 -7.93 -16.19 -9.26
CA ALA A 157 -8.21 -16.76 -10.56
C ALA A 157 -9.69 -17.18 -10.63
N LYS A 158 -10.30 -16.92 -11.79
CA LYS A 158 -11.68 -17.36 -12.06
C LYS A 158 -11.73 -18.85 -12.36
#